data_f19dc8da0b191d639914cd1f19abb179
#
_entry.id   f19dc8da0b191d639914cd1f19abb179
#
_cell.length_a   1.000
_cell.length_b   1.000
_cell.length_c   1.000
_cell.angle_alpha   90.00
_cell.angle_beta   90.00
_cell.angle_gamma   90.00
#
_symmetry.space_group_name_H-M   'P 1'
#
loop_
_entity.id
_entity.type
_entity.pdbx_description
1 polymer ?
#
loop_
_entity_poly.entity_id
_entity_poly.type
_entity_poly.pdbx_seq_one_letter_code
_entity_poly.pdbx_strand_id
1 'polypeptide(L)'
;MGQKGAEKLGTDAFRGSVSMLPSEYVDRNCFTGLANVKRRELGMRYEIGIGNMLWGTDFPHPEGTWPNTHEWLCKTFFDIPIDETRRMLGLSAAEIFGFDLDALASLADKIGPTPTDLGQLGDGRTAADLEARWAPVKEVGRHWLTGHDFPLYPM
;
A
#
# COMPACT_ATOMS: atom_id res chain seq x y z
N MET A 1 5.86 20.51 -4.73
CA MET A 1 4.60 20.81 -5.47
C MET A 1 3.74 21.88 -4.78
N GLY A 2 3.73 22.01 -3.46
CA GLY A 2 2.84 22.90 -2.72
C GLY A 2 2.95 24.40 -3.02
N GLN A 3 4.16 24.93 -3.13
CA GLN A 3 4.34 26.38 -3.35
C GLN A 3 3.83 26.87 -4.71
N LYS A 4 4.06 26.13 -5.80
CA LYS A 4 3.63 26.54 -7.14
C LYS A 4 2.10 26.48 -7.34
N GLY A 5 1.40 25.65 -6.56
CA GLY A 5 -0.06 25.58 -6.58
C GLY A 5 -0.72 26.75 -5.87
N ALA A 6 -0.15 27.19 -4.76
CA ALA A 6 -0.66 28.32 -3.98
C ALA A 6 -0.47 29.66 -4.72
N GLU A 7 0.63 29.83 -5.44
CA GLU A 7 0.85 31.02 -6.29
C GLU A 7 -0.14 31.12 -7.46
N LYS A 8 -0.55 29.97 -8.03
CA LYS A 8 -1.54 29.94 -9.12
C LYS A 8 -2.97 30.24 -8.67
N LEU A 9 -3.31 29.99 -7.42
CA LEU A 9 -4.65 30.23 -6.87
C LEU A 9 -4.86 31.70 -6.40
N GLY A 10 -3.81 32.54 -6.45
CA GLY A 10 -3.90 33.99 -6.42
C GLY A 10 -4.60 34.60 -5.21
N THR A 11 -4.66 33.91 -4.07
CA THR A 11 -5.38 34.46 -2.91
C THR A 11 -4.52 34.53 -1.68
N ASP A 12 -4.04 35.73 -1.38
CA ASP A 12 -3.50 36.08 -0.05
C ASP A 12 -4.49 35.70 1.07
N ALA A 13 -5.79 35.66 0.77
CA ALA A 13 -6.84 35.19 1.65
C ALA A 13 -6.70 33.70 2.04
N PHE A 14 -6.28 32.84 1.12
CA PHE A 14 -6.03 31.42 1.43
C PHE A 14 -4.83 31.24 2.36
N ARG A 15 -3.76 31.98 2.10
CA ARG A 15 -2.55 31.96 2.97
C ARG A 15 -2.83 32.47 4.38
N GLY A 16 -3.74 33.41 4.53
CA GLY A 16 -4.18 33.92 5.84
C GLY A 16 -5.14 33.02 6.60
N SER A 17 -5.78 32.06 5.91
CA SER A 17 -6.77 31.16 6.51
C SER A 17 -6.19 29.82 7.00
N VAL A 18 -4.98 29.46 6.59
CA VAL A 18 -4.32 28.22 6.99
C VAL A 18 -2.95 28.48 7.62
N SER A 19 -2.65 27.76 8.69
CA SER A 19 -1.41 27.94 9.47
C SER A 19 -0.20 27.15 8.93
N MET A 20 -0.43 26.22 7.99
CA MET A 20 0.59 25.33 7.45
C MET A 20 0.46 25.23 5.93
N LEU A 21 1.49 24.68 5.28
CA LEU A 21 1.42 24.36 3.86
C LEU A 21 0.45 23.19 3.62
N PRO A 22 -0.20 23.10 2.44
CA PRO A 22 -1.06 21.97 2.10
C PRO A 22 -0.39 20.60 2.26
N SER A 23 0.92 20.50 1.92
CA SER A 23 1.72 19.27 2.13
C SER A 23 1.84 18.91 3.59
N GLU A 24 2.02 19.87 4.48
CA GLU A 24 2.12 19.63 5.93
C GLU A 24 0.79 19.14 6.51
N TYR A 25 -0.36 19.63 5.97
CA TYR A 25 -1.67 19.08 6.32
C TYR A 25 -1.85 17.65 5.84
N VAL A 26 -1.38 17.33 4.62
CA VAL A 26 -1.42 15.96 4.08
C VAL A 26 -0.58 15.03 4.96
N ASP A 27 0.66 15.39 5.24
CA ASP A 27 1.58 14.58 6.04
C ASP A 27 1.03 14.30 7.44
N ARG A 28 0.35 15.28 8.03
CA ARG A 28 -0.17 15.18 9.39
C ARG A 28 -1.52 14.46 9.50
N ASN A 29 -2.41 14.66 8.52
CA ASN A 29 -3.84 14.31 8.69
C ASN A 29 -4.36 13.32 7.65
N CYS A 30 -3.59 13.01 6.61
CA CYS A 30 -4.06 12.13 5.54
C CYS A 30 -3.38 10.77 5.60
N PHE A 31 -4.18 9.73 5.46
CA PHE A 31 -3.73 8.36 5.39
C PHE A 31 -4.21 7.75 4.09
N THR A 32 -3.39 6.90 3.50
CA THR A 32 -3.66 6.27 2.21
C THR A 32 -3.96 4.79 2.41
N GLY A 33 -5.17 4.36 2.02
CA GLY A 33 -5.52 2.94 1.95
C GLY A 33 -4.77 2.27 0.80
N LEU A 34 -4.10 1.18 1.09
CA LEU A 34 -3.29 0.42 0.14
C LEU A 34 -4.02 -0.83 -0.34
N ALA A 35 -5.31 -0.73 -0.69
CA ALA A 35 -5.99 -1.81 -1.37
C ALA A 35 -5.31 -2.06 -2.71
N ASN A 36 -4.95 -3.31 -3.00
CA ASN A 36 -4.30 -3.69 -4.27
C ASN A 36 -3.01 -2.93 -4.63
N VAL A 37 -2.28 -2.43 -3.64
CA VAL A 37 -1.02 -1.71 -3.86
C VAL A 37 -0.05 -2.54 -4.69
N LYS A 38 0.52 -1.94 -5.72
CA LYS A 38 1.51 -2.58 -6.59
C LYS A 38 2.92 -2.29 -6.11
N ARG A 39 3.85 -3.21 -6.38
CA ARG A 39 5.25 -3.07 -5.99
C ARG A 39 5.86 -1.71 -6.38
N ARG A 40 5.54 -1.21 -7.58
CA ARG A 40 6.03 0.10 -8.04
C ARG A 40 5.52 1.27 -7.19
N GLU A 41 4.33 1.16 -6.62
CA GLU A 41 3.71 2.21 -5.81
C GLU A 41 4.37 2.30 -4.43
N LEU A 42 4.86 1.17 -3.91
CA LEU A 42 5.68 1.15 -2.70
C LEU A 42 7.04 1.86 -2.86
N GLY A 43 7.49 2.10 -4.09
CA GLY A 43 8.65 2.96 -4.36
C GLY A 43 8.47 4.39 -3.89
N MET A 44 7.21 4.86 -3.80
CA MET A 44 6.85 6.22 -3.33
C MET A 44 6.64 6.31 -1.81
N ARG A 45 6.86 5.24 -1.05
CA ARG A 45 6.53 5.17 0.39
C ARG A 45 7.23 6.21 1.26
N TYR A 46 8.40 6.68 0.83
CA TYR A 46 9.11 7.75 1.53
C TYR A 46 8.55 9.14 1.23
N GLU A 47 7.96 9.31 0.04
CA GLU A 47 7.31 10.56 -0.36
C GLU A 47 5.92 10.69 0.25
N ILE A 48 5.20 9.58 0.37
CA ILE A 48 3.86 9.50 0.99
C ILE A 48 3.96 9.53 2.52
N GLY A 49 5.02 8.96 3.06
CA GLY A 49 5.18 8.68 4.48
C GLY A 49 4.75 7.26 4.83
N ILE A 50 5.70 6.43 5.29
CA ILE A 50 5.45 5.01 5.62
C ILE A 50 4.34 4.88 6.68
N GLY A 51 4.33 5.78 7.68
CA GLY A 51 3.30 5.81 8.73
C GLY A 51 1.90 6.18 8.23
N ASN A 52 1.80 6.81 7.07
CA ASN A 52 0.54 7.24 6.47
C ASN A 52 -0.03 6.20 5.49
N MET A 53 0.65 5.08 5.31
CA MET A 53 0.23 4.00 4.43
C MET A 53 -0.41 2.87 5.24
N LEU A 54 -1.66 2.54 4.92
CA LEU A 54 -2.48 1.54 5.63
C LEU A 54 -2.92 0.46 4.66
N TRP A 55 -2.36 -0.73 4.79
CA TRP A 55 -2.74 -1.84 3.94
C TRP A 55 -4.08 -2.45 4.34
N GLY A 56 -4.86 -2.91 3.35
CA GLY A 56 -6.10 -3.65 3.53
C GLY A 56 -6.37 -4.59 2.37
N THR A 57 -7.15 -5.65 2.62
CA THR A 57 -7.53 -6.65 1.61
C THR A 57 -8.59 -6.16 0.64
N ASP A 58 -9.30 -5.11 1.02
CA ASP A 58 -10.51 -4.63 0.35
C ASP A 58 -11.64 -5.68 0.27
N PHE A 59 -11.60 -6.68 1.19
CA PHE A 59 -12.66 -7.70 1.26
C PHE A 59 -13.98 -7.07 1.74
N PRO A 60 -15.13 -7.45 1.15
CA PRO A 60 -15.37 -8.47 0.10
C PRO A 60 -15.45 -7.91 -1.33
N HIS A 61 -14.78 -6.81 -1.60
CA HIS A 61 -14.81 -6.17 -2.91
C HIS A 61 -14.17 -7.09 -3.99
N PRO A 62 -14.76 -7.18 -5.21
CA PRO A 62 -14.23 -8.04 -6.26
C PRO A 62 -12.79 -7.73 -6.69
N GLU A 63 -12.36 -6.48 -6.54
CA GLU A 63 -10.98 -6.04 -6.82
C GLU A 63 -10.03 -6.28 -5.65
N GLY A 64 -10.53 -6.83 -4.52
CA GLY A 64 -9.74 -7.15 -3.34
C GLY A 64 -8.69 -8.22 -3.58
N THR A 65 -7.75 -8.35 -2.64
CA THR A 65 -6.67 -9.35 -2.74
C THR A 65 -7.10 -10.76 -2.36
N TRP A 66 -8.26 -10.93 -1.71
CA TRP A 66 -8.77 -12.23 -1.32
C TRP A 66 -9.28 -13.02 -2.56
N PRO A 67 -9.04 -14.35 -2.67
CA PRO A 67 -8.40 -15.23 -1.69
C PRO A 67 -6.86 -15.32 -1.79
N ASN A 68 -6.24 -14.58 -2.70
CA ASN A 68 -4.81 -14.66 -3.02
C ASN A 68 -3.96 -13.65 -2.21
N THR A 69 -4.47 -13.20 -1.07
CA THR A 69 -3.84 -12.16 -0.23
C THR A 69 -2.38 -12.47 0.09
N HIS A 70 -2.06 -13.71 0.49
CA HIS A 70 -0.69 -14.08 0.83
C HIS A 70 0.28 -13.93 -0.35
N GLU A 71 -0.10 -14.45 -1.52
CA GLU A 71 0.69 -14.33 -2.74
C GLU A 71 0.88 -12.86 -3.15
N TRP A 72 -0.17 -12.07 -2.99
CA TRP A 72 -0.12 -10.62 -3.24
C TRP A 72 0.87 -9.92 -2.32
N LEU A 73 0.86 -10.22 -1.02
CA LEU A 73 1.79 -9.65 -0.06
C LEU A 73 3.23 -10.02 -0.38
N CYS A 74 3.52 -11.30 -0.64
CA CYS A 74 4.85 -11.77 -1.04
C CYS A 74 5.36 -11.00 -2.25
N LYS A 75 4.56 -10.88 -3.30
CA LYS A 75 4.89 -10.19 -4.54
C LYS A 75 5.17 -8.70 -4.34
N THR A 76 4.42 -8.08 -3.42
CA THR A 76 4.46 -6.64 -3.24
C THR A 76 5.55 -6.21 -2.27
N PHE A 77 5.82 -7.00 -1.21
CA PHE A 77 6.67 -6.63 -0.09
C PHE A 77 8.00 -7.38 0.02
N PHE A 78 8.31 -8.31 -0.89
CA PHE A 78 9.44 -9.25 -0.76
C PHE A 78 10.81 -8.61 -0.47
N ASP A 79 11.06 -7.37 -0.91
CA ASP A 79 12.33 -6.66 -0.75
C ASP A 79 12.17 -5.34 0.03
N ILE A 80 11.02 -5.14 0.66
CA ILE A 80 10.81 -4.00 1.56
C ILE A 80 11.38 -4.35 2.95
N PRO A 81 12.12 -3.42 3.60
CA PRO A 81 12.61 -3.64 4.95
C PRO A 81 11.48 -4.07 5.90
N ILE A 82 11.79 -5.04 6.77
CA ILE A 82 10.76 -5.69 7.59
C ILE A 82 10.03 -4.71 8.50
N ASP A 83 10.74 -3.73 9.06
CA ASP A 83 10.12 -2.74 9.94
C ASP A 83 9.17 -1.80 9.18
N GLU A 84 9.51 -1.43 7.96
CA GLU A 84 8.65 -0.67 7.06
C GLU A 84 7.42 -1.48 6.65
N THR A 85 7.62 -2.75 6.32
CA THR A 85 6.54 -3.70 6.00
C THR A 85 5.57 -3.84 7.18
N ARG A 86 6.07 -4.08 8.38
CA ARG A 86 5.25 -4.16 9.60
C ARG A 86 4.45 -2.88 9.84
N ARG A 87 5.08 -1.73 9.59
CA ARG A 87 4.43 -0.44 9.73
C ARG A 87 3.23 -0.33 8.80
N MET A 88 3.41 -0.60 7.52
CA MET A 88 2.35 -0.51 6.51
C MET A 88 1.26 -1.57 6.65
N LEU A 89 1.62 -2.81 7.04
CA LEU A 89 0.67 -3.93 7.15
C LEU A 89 -0.20 -3.90 8.41
N GLY A 90 0.20 -3.18 9.48
CA GLY A 90 -0.60 -3.23 10.69
C GLY A 90 -0.30 -2.14 11.72
N LEU A 91 0.97 -1.81 12.00
CA LEU A 91 1.31 -0.92 13.10
C LEU A 91 0.77 0.50 12.92
N SER A 92 0.76 1.03 11.69
CA SER A 92 0.16 2.34 11.41
C SER A 92 -1.34 2.33 11.68
N ALA A 93 -2.06 1.29 11.26
CA ALA A 93 -3.48 1.15 11.53
C ALA A 93 -3.75 1.02 13.04
N ALA A 94 -2.93 0.24 13.74
CA ALA A 94 -3.08 0.07 15.19
C ALA A 94 -2.91 1.40 15.95
N GLU A 95 -1.92 2.19 15.56
CA GLU A 95 -1.69 3.50 16.15
C GLU A 95 -2.84 4.48 15.88
N ILE A 96 -3.30 4.56 14.63
CA ILE A 96 -4.32 5.51 14.20
C ILE A 96 -5.69 5.17 14.79
N PHE A 97 -6.05 3.89 14.81
CA PHE A 97 -7.36 3.42 15.28
C PHE A 97 -7.36 2.99 16.76
N GLY A 98 -6.22 3.06 17.43
CA GLY A 98 -6.11 2.72 18.85
C GLY A 98 -6.31 1.23 19.12
N PHE A 99 -5.83 0.33 18.25
CA PHE A 99 -5.91 -1.10 18.49
C PHE A 99 -4.92 -1.54 19.55
N ASP A 100 -5.37 -2.42 20.44
CA ASP A 100 -4.53 -3.04 21.47
C ASP A 100 -3.66 -4.14 20.81
N LEU A 101 -2.38 -3.83 20.62
CA LEU A 101 -1.43 -4.75 19.99
C LEU A 101 -1.17 -6.00 20.83
N ASP A 102 -1.17 -5.89 22.16
CA ASP A 102 -0.95 -7.02 23.05
C ASP A 102 -2.13 -8.00 22.99
N ALA A 103 -3.35 -7.48 22.97
CA ALA A 103 -4.54 -8.29 22.80
C ALA A 103 -4.59 -9.00 21.43
N LEU A 104 -4.06 -8.36 20.38
CA LEU A 104 -4.03 -8.91 19.02
C LEU A 104 -2.86 -9.85 18.76
N ALA A 105 -1.79 -9.82 19.56
CA ALA A 105 -0.56 -10.57 19.32
C ALA A 105 -0.80 -12.08 19.14
N SER A 106 -1.60 -12.70 20.01
CA SER A 106 -1.90 -14.14 19.93
C SER A 106 -2.67 -14.54 18.68
N LEU A 107 -3.45 -13.63 18.12
CA LEU A 107 -4.17 -13.85 16.86
C LEU A 107 -3.24 -13.64 15.68
N ALA A 108 -2.43 -12.58 15.70
CA ALA A 108 -1.44 -12.29 14.67
C ALA A 108 -0.45 -13.45 14.51
N ASP A 109 0.00 -14.06 15.61
CA ASP A 109 0.90 -15.23 15.59
C ASP A 109 0.26 -16.47 14.94
N LYS A 110 -1.07 -16.57 14.97
CA LYS A 110 -1.80 -17.73 14.40
C LYS A 110 -2.11 -17.58 12.92
N ILE A 111 -2.40 -16.38 12.46
CA ILE A 111 -2.94 -16.14 11.12
C ILE A 111 -2.15 -15.11 10.31
N GLY A 112 -1.30 -14.34 10.94
CA GLY A 112 -0.48 -13.33 10.27
C GLY A 112 0.67 -13.95 9.48
N PRO A 113 1.08 -13.36 8.36
CA PRO A 113 2.27 -13.79 7.65
C PRO A 113 3.53 -13.50 8.47
N THR A 114 4.46 -14.44 8.48
CA THR A 114 5.78 -14.21 9.06
C THR A 114 6.68 -13.43 8.09
N PRO A 115 7.76 -12.78 8.56
CA PRO A 115 8.74 -12.16 7.68
C PRO A 115 9.33 -13.13 6.65
N THR A 116 9.50 -14.39 7.05
CA THR A 116 9.99 -15.46 6.15
C THR A 116 8.99 -15.76 5.05
N ASP A 117 7.71 -15.78 5.37
CA ASP A 117 6.64 -16.00 4.39
C ASP A 117 6.61 -14.90 3.32
N LEU A 118 6.86 -13.65 3.70
CA LEU A 118 6.89 -12.53 2.76
C LEU A 118 8.16 -12.48 1.90
N GLY A 119 9.28 -12.99 2.43
CA GLY A 119 10.55 -13.05 1.70
C GLY A 119 10.71 -14.31 0.85
N GLN A 120 9.95 -15.35 1.14
CA GLN A 120 10.05 -16.66 0.47
C GLN A 120 8.64 -17.16 0.16
N LEU A 121 8.37 -17.39 -1.10
CA LEU A 121 7.30 -18.31 -1.43
C LEU A 121 7.76 -19.69 -0.99
N GLY A 122 6.98 -20.36 -0.14
CA GLY A 122 7.35 -21.62 0.52
C GLY A 122 7.69 -22.80 -0.40
N ASP A 123 7.75 -22.59 -1.71
CA ASP A 123 8.12 -23.51 -2.76
C ASP A 123 9.53 -23.24 -3.34
N GLY A 124 10.34 -22.41 -2.69
CA GLY A 124 11.70 -22.06 -3.11
C GLY A 124 11.80 -21.07 -4.26
N ARG A 125 10.67 -20.51 -4.72
CA ARG A 125 10.69 -19.43 -5.73
C ARG A 125 11.34 -18.17 -5.15
N THR A 126 12.02 -17.45 -6.02
CA THR A 126 12.66 -16.16 -5.70
C THR A 126 11.80 -14.98 -6.17
N ALA A 127 12.17 -13.79 -5.75
CA ALA A 127 11.58 -12.55 -6.28
C ALA A 127 11.66 -12.47 -7.81
N ALA A 128 12.75 -12.96 -8.42
CA ALA A 128 12.91 -13.00 -9.87
C ALA A 128 11.91 -13.97 -10.53
N ASP A 129 11.62 -15.09 -9.89
CA ASP A 129 10.63 -16.05 -10.38
C ASP A 129 9.21 -15.45 -10.35
N LEU A 130 8.91 -14.66 -9.31
CA LEU A 130 7.65 -13.91 -9.23
C LEU A 130 7.58 -12.84 -10.32
N GLU A 131 8.63 -12.09 -10.50
CA GLU A 131 8.72 -11.08 -11.56
C GLU A 131 8.49 -11.71 -12.95
N ALA A 132 9.12 -12.85 -13.23
CA ALA A 132 8.97 -13.58 -14.49
C ALA A 132 7.51 -14.09 -14.68
N ARG A 133 6.90 -14.65 -13.62
CA ARG A 133 5.52 -15.14 -13.65
C ARG A 133 4.50 -14.03 -13.95
N TRP A 134 4.80 -12.83 -13.44
CA TRP A 134 3.91 -11.67 -13.60
C TRP A 134 4.29 -10.75 -14.77
N ALA A 135 5.34 -11.06 -15.49
CA ALA A 135 5.70 -10.33 -16.72
C ALA A 135 4.52 -10.23 -17.72
N PRO A 136 3.71 -11.29 -17.96
CA PRO A 136 2.51 -11.20 -18.78
C PRO A 136 1.45 -10.24 -18.21
N VAL A 137 1.33 -10.15 -16.89
CA VAL A 137 0.38 -9.24 -16.21
C VAL A 137 0.83 -7.78 -16.36
N LYS A 138 2.13 -7.51 -16.49
CA LYS A 138 2.64 -6.17 -16.82
C LYS A 138 2.20 -5.71 -18.21
N GLU A 139 2.01 -6.62 -19.16
CA GLU A 139 1.46 -6.30 -20.49
C GLU A 139 -0.04 -6.04 -20.44
N VAL A 140 -0.79 -6.83 -19.70
CA VAL A 140 -2.21 -6.58 -19.44
C VAL A 140 -2.39 -5.23 -18.73
N GLY A 141 -1.54 -4.90 -17.76
CA GLY A 141 -1.58 -3.61 -17.05
C GLY A 141 -1.36 -2.37 -17.95
N ARG A 142 -0.74 -2.51 -19.10
CA ARG A 142 -0.67 -1.41 -20.10
C ARG A 142 -2.00 -1.13 -20.77
N HIS A 143 -2.85 -2.14 -20.94
CA HIS A 143 -4.21 -1.97 -21.46
C HIS A 143 -5.14 -1.20 -20.52
N TRP A 144 -4.90 -1.27 -19.21
CA TRP A 144 -5.70 -0.54 -18.21
C TRP A 144 -5.56 0.98 -18.31
N LEU A 145 -4.43 1.46 -18.81
CA LEU A 145 -4.19 2.88 -19.01
C LEU A 145 -4.84 3.41 -20.30
N THR A 146 -5.32 2.53 -21.18
CA THR A 146 -5.91 2.89 -22.47
C THR A 146 -7.43 2.73 -22.55
N GLY A 147 -8.09 2.40 -21.44
CA GLY A 147 -9.56 2.52 -21.31
C GLY A 147 -10.40 1.44 -21.97
N HIS A 148 -9.84 0.29 -22.34
CA HIS A 148 -10.59 -0.81 -22.91
C HIS A 148 -10.45 -2.11 -22.12
N ASP A 149 -11.60 -2.64 -21.69
CA ASP A 149 -11.91 -3.96 -21.19
C ASP A 149 -11.26 -4.40 -19.89
N PHE A 150 -12.04 -4.33 -18.79
CA PHE A 150 -11.80 -5.08 -17.57
C PHE A 150 -11.94 -6.58 -17.85
N PRO A 151 -10.89 -7.38 -17.81
CA PRO A 151 -11.09 -8.83 -17.74
C PRO A 151 -11.61 -9.13 -16.33
N LEU A 152 -12.88 -9.56 -16.25
CA LEU A 152 -13.41 -10.20 -15.06
C LEU A 152 -12.47 -11.38 -14.73
N TYR A 153 -11.93 -11.41 -13.51
CA TYR A 153 -11.21 -12.56 -13.02
C TYR A 153 -12.10 -13.79 -13.15
N PRO A 154 -11.62 -14.91 -13.71
CA PRO A 154 -12.37 -16.15 -13.65
C PRO A 154 -12.54 -16.54 -12.17
N MET A 155 -13.80 -16.67 -11.77
CA MET A 155 -14.18 -17.23 -10.47
C MET A 155 -13.72 -18.68 -10.33
#